data_d8025739d96d22e2735e36652ff5cf6a
#
_entry.id   d8025739d96d22e2735e36652ff5cf6a
#
_cell.length_a   1.000
_cell.length_b   1.000
_cell.length_c   1.000
_cell.angle_alpha   90.00
_cell.angle_beta   90.00
_cell.angle_gamma   90.00
#
_symmetry.space_group_name_H-M   'P 1'
#
loop_
_entity.id
_entity.type
_entity.pdbx_description
1 polymer ?
#
loop_
_entity_poly.entity_id
_entity_poly.type
_entity_poly.pdbx_seq_one_letter_code
_entity_poly.pdbx_strand_id
1 'polypeptide(L)'
;MRLPSPLLFRTRPKPRIVIPRAQAASTTVPIVFYGGADPVSIGLVPSFSRPGGNLTGVANFNAELAAKRLELLHELVPTATIVAGLVNPTSPVLAEAETRDLQAAARTLGLTLHVLHACTEQEIDTAFTTLDQLRAGGLVIGADPYFNSRSEQLAVLTLRYAIPAIYQFREFVLSGGLGSIGATVADTYRPLGVFAGRILKGEKPADLPVQQATKVELLLNLKTAKALGITVPLPLSGRADELIE
;
A
#
# COMPACT_ATOMS: atom_id res chain seq x y z
N MET A 1 -46.69 -18.16 16.12
CA MET A 1 -46.43 -17.43 14.88
C MET A 1 -45.30 -16.40 15.19
N ARG A 2 -44.04 -16.75 14.89
CA ARG A 2 -42.88 -15.88 15.14
C ARG A 2 -42.61 -15.09 13.89
N LEU A 3 -42.61 -13.75 14.01
CA LEU A 3 -42.25 -12.84 12.93
C LEU A 3 -40.71 -12.95 12.69
N PRO A 4 -40.25 -12.93 11.43
CA PRO A 4 -38.80 -12.94 11.14
C PRO A 4 -38.23 -11.57 11.47
N SER A 5 -37.05 -11.57 12.13
CA SER A 5 -36.24 -10.40 12.43
C SER A 5 -35.87 -9.64 11.13
N PRO A 6 -35.88 -8.32 11.13
CA PRO A 6 -35.46 -7.54 9.96
C PRO A 6 -33.97 -7.73 9.72
N LEU A 7 -33.63 -8.21 8.53
CA LEU A 7 -32.26 -8.20 7.99
C LEU A 7 -31.75 -6.74 7.98
N LEU A 8 -30.88 -6.44 8.94
CA LEU A 8 -30.06 -5.22 8.92
C LEU A 8 -29.16 -5.29 7.68
N PHE A 9 -29.59 -4.64 6.60
CA PHE A 9 -28.72 -4.32 5.49
C PHE A 9 -27.61 -3.40 6.03
N ARG A 10 -26.44 -3.97 6.37
CA ARG A 10 -25.22 -3.20 6.55
C ARG A 10 -24.91 -2.56 5.20
N THR A 11 -25.23 -1.28 5.06
CA THR A 11 -24.80 -0.48 3.92
C THR A 11 -23.28 -0.49 3.93
N ARG A 12 -22.65 -1.24 3.00
CA ARG A 12 -21.22 -1.18 2.76
C ARG A 12 -20.88 0.30 2.47
N PRO A 13 -19.85 0.88 3.12
CA PRO A 13 -19.41 2.22 2.78
C PRO A 13 -19.10 2.27 1.29
N LYS A 14 -19.69 3.25 0.58
CA LYS A 14 -19.44 3.41 -0.86
C LYS A 14 -17.95 3.68 -1.07
N PRO A 15 -17.29 3.03 -2.05
CA PRO A 15 -15.87 3.21 -2.30
C PRO A 15 -15.54 4.69 -2.49
N ARG A 16 -14.57 5.19 -1.73
CA ARG A 16 -14.10 6.58 -1.81
C ARG A 16 -13.04 6.69 -2.91
N ILE A 17 -13.47 6.63 -4.17
CA ILE A 17 -12.59 6.95 -5.30
C ILE A 17 -12.54 8.48 -5.39
N VAL A 18 -11.53 9.10 -4.77
CA VAL A 18 -11.45 10.56 -4.62
C VAL A 18 -11.16 11.25 -5.95
N ILE A 19 -10.19 10.74 -6.72
CA ILE A 19 -9.70 11.41 -7.93
C ILE A 19 -10.75 11.41 -9.05
N PRO A 20 -11.37 10.28 -9.45
CA PRO A 20 -12.44 10.29 -10.45
C PRO A 20 -13.65 11.13 -10.05
N ARG A 21 -13.96 11.25 -8.75
CA ARG A 21 -15.05 12.13 -8.27
C ARG A 21 -14.67 13.60 -8.39
N ALA A 22 -13.42 13.98 -8.09
CA ALA A 22 -12.95 15.33 -8.26
C ALA A 22 -12.95 15.72 -9.75
N GLN A 23 -12.52 14.82 -10.64
CA GLN A 23 -12.58 15.00 -12.08
C GLN A 23 -14.02 15.17 -12.60
N ALA A 24 -14.97 14.35 -12.09
CA ALA A 24 -16.38 14.46 -12.45
C ALA A 24 -17.04 15.74 -11.91
N ALA A 25 -16.50 16.31 -10.81
CA ALA A 25 -17.04 17.52 -10.21
C ALA A 25 -16.59 18.80 -10.93
N SER A 26 -15.46 18.79 -11.62
CA SER A 26 -14.93 19.94 -12.35
C SER A 26 -14.02 19.53 -13.51
N THR A 27 -14.23 20.16 -14.65
CA THR A 27 -13.35 20.04 -15.83
C THR A 27 -12.40 21.23 -15.99
N THR A 28 -12.53 22.26 -15.14
CA THR A 28 -11.79 23.53 -15.24
C THR A 28 -10.88 23.80 -14.06
N VAL A 29 -11.26 23.33 -12.85
CA VAL A 29 -10.39 23.50 -11.66
C VAL A 29 -9.21 22.56 -11.79
N PRO A 30 -7.96 23.08 -11.74
CA PRO A 30 -6.76 22.23 -11.77
C PRO A 30 -6.73 21.21 -10.66
N ILE A 31 -6.40 19.96 -10.99
CA ILE A 31 -6.27 18.85 -10.04
C ILE A 31 -4.85 18.30 -10.13
N VAL A 32 -4.11 18.36 -9.02
CA VAL A 32 -2.82 17.68 -8.88
C VAL A 32 -3.04 16.44 -8.07
N PHE A 33 -2.88 15.27 -8.69
CA PHE A 33 -3.17 13.99 -8.05
C PHE A 33 -1.90 13.25 -7.62
N TYR A 34 -2.10 12.37 -6.64
CA TYR A 34 -1.17 11.32 -6.25
C TYR A 34 -1.88 9.98 -6.33
N GLY A 35 -1.23 8.97 -6.91
CA GLY A 35 -1.80 7.64 -7.07
C GLY A 35 -0.77 6.52 -6.94
N GLY A 36 -1.17 5.41 -6.30
CA GLY A 36 -0.36 4.19 -6.16
C GLY A 36 -0.52 3.21 -7.33
N ALA A 37 -1.47 3.47 -8.25
CA ALA A 37 -1.71 2.67 -9.45
C ALA A 37 -1.36 3.47 -10.71
N ASP A 38 -1.21 2.76 -11.85
CA ASP A 38 -0.99 3.37 -13.15
C ASP A 38 -2.21 4.22 -13.57
N PRO A 39 -2.04 5.58 -13.68
CA PRO A 39 -3.14 6.49 -14.00
C PRO A 39 -3.68 6.33 -15.43
N VAL A 40 -2.90 5.72 -16.35
CA VAL A 40 -3.36 5.41 -17.71
C VAL A 40 -4.22 4.16 -17.70
N SER A 41 -3.77 3.10 -17.02
CA SER A 41 -4.51 1.84 -16.95
C SER A 41 -5.88 1.97 -16.28
N ILE A 42 -6.01 2.88 -15.31
CA ILE A 42 -7.29 3.18 -14.64
C ILE A 42 -8.11 4.27 -15.35
N GLY A 43 -7.67 4.74 -16.53
CA GLY A 43 -8.38 5.71 -17.35
C GLY A 43 -8.43 7.13 -16.77
N LEU A 44 -7.52 7.48 -15.86
CA LEU A 44 -7.47 8.80 -15.24
C LEU A 44 -6.88 9.86 -16.19
N VAL A 45 -5.84 9.48 -16.94
CA VAL A 45 -5.21 10.30 -17.97
C VAL A 45 -4.96 9.46 -19.22
N PRO A 46 -4.96 10.06 -20.43
CA PRO A 46 -4.71 9.33 -21.67
C PRO A 46 -3.25 8.88 -21.85
N SER A 47 -2.30 9.63 -21.27
CA SER A 47 -0.87 9.29 -21.27
C SER A 47 -0.11 10.08 -20.21
N PHE A 48 1.07 9.59 -19.81
CA PHE A 48 1.97 10.30 -18.89
C PHE A 48 2.48 11.62 -19.45
N SER A 49 2.86 11.62 -20.72
CA SER A 49 3.46 12.79 -21.38
C SER A 49 2.46 13.91 -21.68
N ARG A 50 1.20 13.54 -21.90
CA ARG A 50 0.11 14.46 -22.21
C ARG A 50 -1.15 14.06 -21.43
N PRO A 51 -1.24 14.46 -20.15
CA PRO A 51 -2.39 14.09 -19.31
C PRO A 51 -3.71 14.66 -19.82
N GLY A 52 -3.66 15.79 -20.51
CA GLY A 52 -4.84 16.48 -21.05
C GLY A 52 -5.77 16.99 -19.94
N GLY A 53 -6.78 17.79 -20.34
CA GLY A 53 -7.78 18.27 -19.39
C GLY A 53 -7.20 19.13 -18.25
N ASN A 54 -7.75 18.94 -17.06
CA ASN A 54 -7.39 19.71 -15.86
C ASN A 54 -6.60 18.88 -14.81
N LEU A 55 -6.06 17.70 -15.19
CA LEU A 55 -5.31 16.83 -14.28
C LEU A 55 -3.83 16.79 -14.63
N THR A 56 -3.00 16.74 -13.59
CA THR A 56 -1.61 16.29 -13.61
C THR A 56 -1.27 15.68 -12.26
N GLY A 57 -0.12 15.04 -12.10
CA GLY A 57 0.22 14.46 -10.81
C GLY A 57 1.43 13.55 -10.82
N VAL A 58 1.49 12.70 -9.79
CA VAL A 58 2.55 11.73 -9.57
C VAL A 58 1.96 10.35 -9.35
N ALA A 59 2.50 9.34 -10.03
CA ALA A 59 2.24 7.92 -9.80
C ALA A 59 3.48 7.27 -9.18
N ASN A 60 3.32 6.49 -8.11
CA ASN A 60 4.44 5.82 -7.46
C ASN A 60 4.45 4.28 -7.63
N PHE A 61 3.43 3.73 -8.27
CA PHE A 61 3.33 2.29 -8.55
C PHE A 61 3.51 1.36 -7.33
N ASN A 62 3.30 1.86 -6.11
CA ASN A 62 3.47 1.05 -4.91
C ASN A 62 2.54 -0.17 -4.86
N ALA A 63 1.37 -0.10 -5.50
CA ALA A 63 0.48 -1.26 -5.60
C ALA A 63 1.13 -2.40 -6.40
N GLU A 64 1.88 -2.09 -7.46
CA GLU A 64 2.57 -3.08 -8.30
C GLU A 64 3.77 -3.75 -7.60
N LEU A 65 4.24 -3.17 -6.47
CA LEU A 65 5.28 -3.77 -5.65
C LEU A 65 4.75 -4.82 -4.64
N ALA A 66 3.45 -5.13 -4.65
CA ALA A 66 2.85 -6.09 -3.71
C ALA A 66 3.50 -7.48 -3.83
N ALA A 67 3.73 -7.97 -5.05
CA ALA A 67 4.46 -9.21 -5.30
C ALA A 67 5.88 -9.18 -4.72
N LYS A 68 6.59 -8.06 -4.92
CA LYS A 68 7.96 -7.90 -4.41
C LYS A 68 8.02 -7.84 -2.88
N ARG A 69 7.00 -7.26 -2.24
CA ARG A 69 6.87 -7.30 -0.77
C ARG A 69 6.68 -8.72 -0.26
N LEU A 70 5.89 -9.54 -0.96
CA LEU A 70 5.71 -10.94 -0.58
C LEU A 70 6.98 -11.77 -0.79
N GLU A 71 7.72 -11.56 -1.88
CA GLU A 71 9.02 -12.18 -2.11
C GLU A 71 10.01 -11.84 -1.00
N LEU A 72 10.11 -10.55 -0.63
CA LEU A 72 10.95 -10.08 0.46
C LEU A 72 10.57 -10.71 1.80
N LEU A 73 9.26 -10.81 2.09
CA LEU A 73 8.77 -11.48 3.28
C LEU A 73 9.19 -12.95 3.31
N HIS A 74 9.09 -13.65 2.18
CA HIS A 74 9.47 -15.05 2.07
C HIS A 74 11.00 -15.24 2.19
N GLU A 75 11.82 -14.31 1.67
CA GLU A 75 13.27 -14.33 1.87
C GLU A 75 13.63 -14.19 3.37
N LEU A 76 12.88 -13.36 4.12
CA LEU A 76 13.10 -13.15 5.56
C LEU A 76 12.59 -14.30 6.42
N VAL A 77 11.49 -14.93 6.02
CA VAL A 77 10.84 -16.02 6.78
C VAL A 77 10.53 -17.19 5.84
N PRO A 78 11.57 -17.92 5.37
CA PRO A 78 11.38 -19.00 4.38
C PRO A 78 10.60 -20.20 4.91
N THR A 79 10.44 -20.30 6.23
CA THR A 79 9.64 -21.37 6.87
C THR A 79 8.14 -21.06 6.91
N ALA A 80 7.73 -19.83 6.61
CA ALA A 80 6.33 -19.46 6.54
C ALA A 80 5.65 -20.13 5.34
N THR A 81 4.62 -20.89 5.59
CA THR A 81 3.77 -21.53 4.54
C THR A 81 2.43 -20.83 4.39
N ILE A 82 1.97 -20.16 5.43
CA ILE A 82 0.73 -19.37 5.47
C ILE A 82 1.11 -17.91 5.64
N VAL A 83 0.64 -17.06 4.72
CA VAL A 83 0.88 -15.62 4.74
C VAL A 83 -0.43 -14.88 4.50
N ALA A 84 -0.46 -13.60 4.86
CA ALA A 84 -1.63 -12.79 4.60
C ALA A 84 -1.28 -11.48 3.88
N GLY A 85 -2.27 -10.96 3.14
CA GLY A 85 -2.27 -9.60 2.60
C GLY A 85 -3.40 -8.81 3.23
N LEU A 86 -3.12 -7.62 3.79
CA LEU A 86 -4.14 -6.72 4.33
C LEU A 86 -4.43 -5.63 3.32
N VAL A 87 -5.67 -5.57 2.81
CA VAL A 87 -6.09 -4.61 1.79
C VAL A 87 -7.30 -3.80 2.25
N ASN A 88 -7.45 -2.58 1.72
CA ASN A 88 -8.58 -1.72 2.03
C ASN A 88 -9.70 -1.87 0.98
N PRO A 89 -10.86 -2.48 1.34
CA PRO A 89 -11.95 -2.70 0.39
C PRO A 89 -12.64 -1.41 -0.06
N THR A 90 -12.39 -0.27 0.59
CA THR A 90 -12.95 1.02 0.16
C THR A 90 -12.14 1.68 -0.95
N SER A 91 -10.98 1.12 -1.27
CA SER A 91 -10.12 1.47 -2.42
C SER A 91 -10.05 0.29 -3.41
N PRO A 92 -11.15 -0.06 -4.09
CA PRO A 92 -11.28 -1.33 -4.83
C PRO A 92 -10.22 -1.49 -5.92
N VAL A 93 -9.85 -0.43 -6.62
CA VAL A 93 -8.83 -0.48 -7.69
C VAL A 93 -7.48 -0.93 -7.15
N LEU A 94 -7.05 -0.37 -6.00
CA LEU A 94 -5.80 -0.77 -5.34
C LEU A 94 -5.91 -2.18 -4.75
N ALA A 95 -6.99 -2.44 -4.01
CA ALA A 95 -7.21 -3.73 -3.34
C ALA A 95 -7.27 -4.89 -4.33
N GLU A 96 -7.95 -4.74 -5.47
CA GLU A 96 -8.03 -5.77 -6.52
C GLU A 96 -6.69 -6.00 -7.21
N ALA A 97 -5.96 -4.92 -7.55
CA ALA A 97 -4.63 -5.03 -8.16
C ALA A 97 -3.65 -5.75 -7.22
N GLU A 98 -3.53 -5.30 -5.98
CA GLU A 98 -2.65 -5.92 -4.99
C GLU A 98 -3.03 -7.36 -4.66
N THR A 99 -4.34 -7.65 -4.53
CA THR A 99 -4.82 -9.02 -4.29
C THR A 99 -4.40 -9.94 -5.43
N ARG A 100 -4.59 -9.53 -6.68
CA ARG A 100 -4.19 -10.31 -7.85
C ARG A 100 -2.69 -10.58 -7.87
N ASP A 101 -1.88 -9.55 -7.60
CA ASP A 101 -0.43 -9.66 -7.65
C ASP A 101 0.12 -10.50 -6.49
N LEU A 102 -0.42 -10.33 -5.28
CA LEU A 102 -0.11 -11.20 -4.14
C LEU A 102 -0.50 -12.67 -4.38
N GLN A 103 -1.67 -12.92 -4.99
CA GLN A 103 -2.10 -14.27 -5.33
C GLN A 103 -1.18 -14.92 -6.38
N ALA A 104 -0.73 -14.15 -7.37
CA ALA A 104 0.20 -14.64 -8.38
C ALA A 104 1.56 -14.99 -7.75
N ALA A 105 2.11 -14.10 -6.92
CA ALA A 105 3.37 -14.32 -6.22
C ALA A 105 3.28 -15.52 -5.25
N ALA A 106 2.20 -15.61 -4.47
CA ALA A 106 2.00 -16.71 -3.53
C ALA A 106 1.97 -18.06 -4.24
N ARG A 107 1.30 -18.17 -5.39
CA ARG A 107 1.32 -19.40 -6.21
C ARG A 107 2.73 -19.76 -6.67
N THR A 108 3.51 -18.78 -7.11
CA THR A 108 4.89 -19.00 -7.56
C THR A 108 5.80 -19.46 -6.43
N LEU A 109 5.58 -18.93 -5.22
CA LEU A 109 6.36 -19.25 -4.01
C LEU A 109 5.86 -20.49 -3.26
N GLY A 110 4.74 -21.11 -3.69
CA GLY A 110 4.13 -22.26 -2.99
C GLY A 110 3.51 -21.90 -1.64
N LEU A 111 3.07 -20.63 -1.46
CA LEU A 111 2.49 -20.13 -0.22
C LEU A 111 0.97 -20.19 -0.23
N THR A 112 0.36 -20.43 0.93
CA THR A 112 -1.07 -20.23 1.16
C THR A 112 -1.32 -18.77 1.55
N LEU A 113 -2.01 -18.00 0.69
CA LEU A 113 -2.32 -16.59 0.93
C LEU A 113 -3.75 -16.43 1.44
N HIS A 114 -3.90 -15.70 2.55
CA HIS A 114 -5.16 -15.20 3.05
C HIS A 114 -5.27 -13.70 2.82
N VAL A 115 -6.32 -13.25 2.12
CA VAL A 115 -6.57 -11.81 1.90
C VAL A 115 -7.53 -11.33 2.97
N LEU A 116 -7.05 -10.41 3.80
CA LEU A 116 -7.80 -9.77 4.89
C LEU A 116 -8.19 -8.36 4.48
N HIS A 117 -9.35 -7.91 4.95
CA HIS A 117 -9.91 -6.62 4.60
C HIS A 117 -10.06 -5.75 5.83
N ALA A 118 -9.58 -4.50 5.78
CA ALA A 118 -9.82 -3.52 6.83
C ALA A 118 -9.92 -2.11 6.28
N CYS A 119 -10.91 -1.35 6.75
CA CYS A 119 -11.09 0.08 6.49
C CYS A 119 -11.46 0.88 7.75
N THR A 120 -11.47 0.20 8.91
CA THR A 120 -11.70 0.76 10.24
C THR A 120 -10.71 0.18 11.25
N GLU A 121 -10.51 0.86 12.38
CA GLU A 121 -9.64 0.35 13.47
C GLU A 121 -10.11 -1.01 13.98
N GLN A 122 -11.41 -1.18 14.19
CA GLN A 122 -11.99 -2.45 14.63
C GLN A 122 -11.74 -3.59 13.64
N GLU A 123 -11.76 -3.30 12.34
CA GLU A 123 -11.45 -4.30 11.31
C GLU A 123 -9.96 -4.64 11.27
N ILE A 124 -9.07 -3.67 11.55
CA ILE A 124 -7.64 -3.95 11.77
C ILE A 124 -7.46 -4.92 12.94
N ASP A 125 -8.07 -4.66 14.09
CA ASP A 125 -7.97 -5.55 15.27
C ASP A 125 -8.52 -6.94 14.96
N THR A 126 -9.63 -7.01 14.23
CA THR A 126 -10.21 -8.29 13.77
C THR A 126 -9.26 -9.03 12.83
N ALA A 127 -8.60 -8.30 11.92
CA ALA A 127 -7.61 -8.89 11.00
C ALA A 127 -6.42 -9.49 11.77
N PHE A 128 -5.90 -8.79 12.79
CA PHE A 128 -4.80 -9.32 13.61
C PHE A 128 -5.22 -10.53 14.45
N THR A 129 -6.44 -10.54 14.99
CA THR A 129 -6.99 -11.72 15.65
C THR A 129 -7.09 -12.91 14.68
N THR A 130 -7.50 -12.66 13.43
CA THR A 130 -7.58 -13.68 12.39
C THR A 130 -6.20 -14.22 12.01
N LEU A 131 -5.18 -13.33 11.89
CA LEU A 131 -3.79 -13.72 11.64
C LEU A 131 -3.25 -14.70 12.69
N ASP A 132 -3.55 -14.43 13.96
CA ASP A 132 -3.15 -15.30 15.08
C ASP A 132 -3.84 -16.67 14.98
N GLN A 133 -5.16 -16.70 14.73
CA GLN A 133 -5.92 -17.95 14.54
C GLN A 133 -5.40 -18.78 13.36
N LEU A 134 -5.03 -18.13 12.26
CA LEU A 134 -4.44 -18.76 11.08
C LEU A 134 -2.99 -19.21 11.30
N ARG A 135 -2.35 -18.78 12.38
CA ARG A 135 -0.90 -18.92 12.60
C ARG A 135 -0.13 -18.43 11.38
N ALA A 136 -0.52 -17.27 10.86
CA ALA A 136 0.14 -16.68 9.70
C ALA A 136 1.60 -16.37 10.03
N GLY A 137 2.51 -16.89 9.22
CA GLY A 137 3.96 -16.67 9.38
C GLY A 137 4.44 -15.35 8.81
N GLY A 138 3.55 -14.53 8.21
CA GLY A 138 3.89 -13.22 7.71
C GLY A 138 2.72 -12.45 7.11
N LEU A 139 2.90 -11.12 7.00
CA LEU A 139 1.89 -10.18 6.55
C LEU A 139 2.47 -9.19 5.54
N VAL A 140 1.77 -8.95 4.44
CA VAL A 140 2.02 -7.81 3.55
C VAL A 140 0.92 -6.78 3.76
N ILE A 141 1.30 -5.55 4.09
CA ILE A 141 0.37 -4.43 4.21
C ILE A 141 0.21 -3.76 2.85
N GLY A 142 -1.03 -3.61 2.39
CA GLY A 142 -1.36 -3.00 1.11
C GLY A 142 -1.06 -1.50 1.06
N ALA A 143 -0.81 -0.99 -0.16
CA ALA A 143 -0.49 0.41 -0.40
C ALA A 143 -1.76 1.27 -0.43
N ASP A 144 -2.29 1.59 0.74
CA ASP A 144 -3.49 2.40 0.89
C ASP A 144 -3.26 3.59 1.84
N PRO A 145 -3.78 4.80 1.53
CA PRO A 145 -3.66 5.98 2.39
C PRO A 145 -4.19 5.77 3.82
N TYR A 146 -5.20 4.93 4.01
CA TYR A 146 -5.72 4.62 5.33
C TYR A 146 -4.66 3.91 6.18
N PHE A 147 -3.99 2.88 5.63
CA PHE A 147 -2.92 2.18 6.34
C PHE A 147 -1.70 3.07 6.58
N ASN A 148 -1.37 3.96 5.64
CA ASN A 148 -0.28 4.93 5.82
C ASN A 148 -0.53 5.85 7.03
N SER A 149 -1.78 6.28 7.23
CA SER A 149 -2.16 7.10 8.40
C SER A 149 -2.16 6.33 9.72
N ARG A 150 -1.97 5.01 9.68
CA ARG A 150 -1.94 4.08 10.83
C ARG A 150 -0.60 3.35 10.96
N SER A 151 0.47 3.90 10.37
CA SER A 151 1.78 3.24 10.33
C SER A 151 2.29 2.82 11.70
N GLU A 152 2.19 3.69 12.70
CA GLU A 152 2.58 3.40 14.08
C GLU A 152 1.72 2.29 14.70
N GLN A 153 0.39 2.39 14.58
CA GLN A 153 -0.54 1.37 15.08
C GLN A 153 -0.25 0.00 14.47
N LEU A 154 -0.08 -0.07 13.15
CA LEU A 154 0.19 -1.33 12.46
C LEU A 154 1.56 -1.92 12.82
N ALA A 155 2.59 -1.09 12.97
CA ALA A 155 3.90 -1.54 13.42
C ALA A 155 3.85 -2.11 14.85
N VAL A 156 3.14 -1.45 15.77
CA VAL A 156 2.94 -1.94 17.15
C VAL A 156 2.17 -3.26 17.16
N LEU A 157 1.11 -3.39 16.35
CA LEU A 157 0.32 -4.62 16.29
C LEU A 157 1.13 -5.79 15.74
N THR A 158 1.93 -5.59 14.69
CA THR A 158 2.78 -6.66 14.14
C THR A 158 3.79 -7.17 15.16
N LEU A 159 4.38 -6.28 15.96
CA LEU A 159 5.26 -6.67 17.08
C LEU A 159 4.51 -7.39 18.18
N ARG A 160 3.34 -6.87 18.59
CA ARG A 160 2.52 -7.47 19.66
C ARG A 160 2.08 -8.89 19.33
N TYR A 161 1.72 -9.15 18.08
CA TYR A 161 1.30 -10.47 17.62
C TYR A 161 2.47 -11.33 17.10
N ALA A 162 3.71 -10.81 17.18
CA ALA A 162 4.92 -11.45 16.67
C ALA A 162 4.79 -11.88 15.19
N ILE A 163 4.14 -11.07 14.37
CA ILE A 163 3.91 -11.34 12.95
C ILE A 163 4.90 -10.53 12.11
N PRO A 164 5.86 -11.16 11.41
CA PRO A 164 6.72 -10.48 10.45
C PRO A 164 5.90 -9.77 9.37
N ALA A 165 6.15 -8.48 9.15
CA ALA A 165 5.38 -7.72 8.18
C ALA A 165 6.25 -6.84 7.28
N ILE A 166 5.88 -6.76 5.99
CA ILE A 166 6.49 -5.89 5.00
C ILE A 166 5.50 -4.83 4.55
N TYR A 167 6.01 -3.59 4.49
CA TYR A 167 5.24 -2.39 4.25
C TYR A 167 5.67 -1.69 2.95
N GLN A 168 4.90 -0.67 2.54
CA GLN A 168 5.17 0.13 1.33
C GLN A 168 6.03 1.37 1.59
N PHE A 169 6.12 1.87 2.83
CA PHE A 169 6.84 3.10 3.15
C PHE A 169 7.74 2.94 4.38
N ARG A 170 8.86 3.70 4.37
CA ARG A 170 9.84 3.75 5.44
C ARG A 170 9.27 4.15 6.80
N GLU A 171 8.21 4.96 6.83
CA GLU A 171 7.57 5.43 8.05
C GLU A 171 7.09 4.29 8.96
N PHE A 172 6.64 3.18 8.38
CA PHE A 172 6.30 1.98 9.13
C PHE A 172 7.53 1.35 9.81
N VAL A 173 8.66 1.32 9.12
CA VAL A 173 9.92 0.75 9.64
C VAL A 173 10.50 1.65 10.73
N LEU A 174 10.44 2.97 10.54
CA LEU A 174 10.81 3.97 11.56
C LEU A 174 9.93 3.87 12.81
N SER A 175 8.67 3.45 12.66
CA SER A 175 7.75 3.18 13.78
C SER A 175 7.92 1.79 14.40
N GLY A 176 8.96 1.02 14.01
CA GLY A 176 9.26 -0.29 14.56
C GLY A 176 8.84 -1.48 13.70
N GLY A 177 8.34 -1.27 12.49
CA GLY A 177 8.06 -2.35 11.52
C GLY A 177 9.33 -3.07 11.05
N LEU A 178 9.18 -4.31 10.54
CA LEU A 178 10.29 -5.18 10.16
C LEU A 178 11.03 -4.69 8.91
N GLY A 179 10.30 -4.35 7.85
CA GLY A 179 10.91 -3.90 6.61
C GLY A 179 9.92 -3.27 5.64
N SER A 180 10.41 -2.43 4.75
CA SER A 180 9.60 -1.82 3.70
C SER A 180 10.31 -1.82 2.36
N ILE A 181 9.53 -1.95 1.28
CA ILE A 181 9.98 -1.71 -0.07
C ILE A 181 8.94 -0.88 -0.82
N GLY A 182 9.35 0.30 -1.28
CA GLY A 182 8.45 1.23 -1.97
C GLY A 182 9.09 2.57 -2.29
N ALA A 183 8.30 3.44 -2.91
CA ALA A 183 8.74 4.80 -3.24
C ALA A 183 8.86 5.66 -1.97
N THR A 184 9.77 6.64 -2.00
CA THR A 184 9.90 7.57 -0.87
C THR A 184 8.77 8.60 -0.87
N VAL A 185 8.37 9.03 0.32
CA VAL A 185 7.38 10.12 0.48
C VAL A 185 7.94 11.41 -0.14
N ALA A 186 9.24 11.69 0.04
CA ALA A 186 9.87 12.89 -0.50
C ALA A 186 9.83 12.93 -2.04
N ASP A 187 10.18 11.81 -2.71
CA ASP A 187 10.17 11.73 -4.18
C ASP A 187 8.75 11.75 -4.75
N THR A 188 7.76 11.43 -3.93
CA THR A 188 6.35 11.49 -4.30
C THR A 188 5.75 12.89 -4.12
N TYR A 189 5.95 13.52 -2.97
CA TYR A 189 5.26 14.78 -2.64
C TYR A 189 5.97 16.04 -3.14
N ARG A 190 7.31 16.03 -3.27
CA ARG A 190 8.05 17.18 -3.81
C ARG A 190 7.59 17.59 -5.21
N PRO A 191 7.44 16.69 -6.19
CA PRO A 191 6.91 17.03 -7.51
C PRO A 191 5.48 17.58 -7.47
N LEU A 192 4.62 17.08 -6.55
CA LEU A 192 3.26 17.61 -6.38
C LEU A 192 3.28 19.09 -5.98
N GLY A 193 4.16 19.47 -5.05
CA GLY A 193 4.37 20.87 -4.66
C GLY A 193 4.87 21.73 -5.83
N VAL A 194 5.80 21.21 -6.64
CA VAL A 194 6.28 21.87 -7.85
C VAL A 194 5.15 22.08 -8.85
N PHE A 195 4.33 21.06 -9.12
CA PHE A 195 3.19 21.19 -10.03
C PHE A 195 2.17 22.22 -9.53
N ALA A 196 1.82 22.18 -8.25
CA ALA A 196 0.94 23.19 -7.65
C ALA A 196 1.49 24.60 -7.83
N GLY A 197 2.79 24.81 -7.58
CA GLY A 197 3.45 26.10 -7.77
C GLY A 197 3.45 26.59 -9.22
N ARG A 198 3.67 25.70 -10.19
CA ARG A 198 3.63 26.03 -11.63
C ARG A 198 2.22 26.40 -12.08
N ILE A 199 1.21 25.64 -11.62
CA ILE A 199 -0.20 25.92 -11.94
C ILE A 199 -0.64 27.27 -11.35
N LEU A 200 -0.24 27.58 -10.12
CA LEU A 200 -0.54 28.88 -9.49
C LEU A 200 0.13 30.06 -10.23
N LYS A 201 1.19 29.82 -11.01
CA LYS A 201 1.84 30.78 -11.89
C LYS A 201 1.23 30.83 -13.29
N GLY A 202 0.16 30.09 -13.55
CA GLY A 202 -0.61 30.14 -14.80
C GLY A 202 -0.32 29.00 -15.80
N GLU A 203 0.54 28.04 -15.47
CA GLU A 203 0.72 26.88 -16.34
C GLU A 203 -0.52 25.96 -16.31
N LYS A 204 -0.83 25.36 -17.45
CA LYS A 204 -2.00 24.48 -17.55
C LYS A 204 -1.63 23.04 -17.11
N PRO A 205 -2.47 22.34 -16.32
CA PRO A 205 -2.24 20.94 -15.98
C PRO A 205 -2.02 20.05 -17.20
N ALA A 206 -2.73 20.31 -18.31
CA ALA A 206 -2.62 19.56 -19.56
C ALA A 206 -1.21 19.57 -20.16
N ASP A 207 -0.41 20.59 -19.87
CA ASP A 207 0.96 20.76 -20.39
C ASP A 207 2.03 20.24 -19.42
N LEU A 208 1.61 19.77 -18.24
CA LEU A 208 2.48 19.23 -17.20
C LEU A 208 2.43 17.68 -17.23
N PRO A 209 3.49 17.01 -17.73
CA PRO A 209 3.54 15.55 -17.76
C PRO A 209 3.35 14.94 -16.35
N VAL A 210 2.58 13.87 -16.25
CA VAL A 210 2.50 13.07 -15.02
C VAL A 210 3.89 12.47 -14.77
N GLN A 211 4.40 12.67 -13.56
CA GLN A 211 5.68 12.08 -13.16
C GLN A 211 5.50 10.72 -12.53
N GLN A 212 6.45 9.85 -12.77
CA GLN A 212 6.57 8.57 -12.09
C GLN A 212 7.66 8.70 -11.02
N ALA A 213 7.32 8.35 -9.77
CA ALA A 213 8.33 8.13 -8.74
C ALA A 213 8.99 6.77 -9.00
N THR A 214 10.21 6.81 -9.55
CA THR A 214 10.94 5.60 -9.97
C THR A 214 11.90 5.07 -8.93
N LYS A 215 12.26 5.91 -7.94
CA LYS A 215 13.14 5.48 -6.86
C LYS A 215 12.38 4.63 -5.87
N VAL A 216 12.76 3.37 -5.78
CA VAL A 216 12.28 2.41 -4.78
C VAL A 216 13.41 2.18 -3.79
N GLU A 217 13.11 2.25 -2.50
CA GLU A 217 14.07 1.97 -1.43
C GLU A 217 13.65 0.74 -0.62
N LEU A 218 14.63 -0.03 -0.18
CA LEU A 218 14.49 -1.17 0.72
C LEU A 218 15.07 -0.79 2.08
N LEU A 219 14.22 -0.78 3.11
CA LEU A 219 14.64 -0.61 4.49
C LEU A 219 14.37 -1.87 5.29
N LEU A 220 15.29 -2.20 6.20
CA LEU A 220 15.15 -3.31 7.14
C LEU A 220 15.50 -2.84 8.55
N ASN A 221 14.70 -3.28 9.53
CA ASN A 221 14.91 -3.01 10.96
C ASN A 221 15.51 -4.26 11.61
N LEU A 222 16.81 -4.23 11.88
CA LEU A 222 17.54 -5.34 12.48
C LEU A 222 17.13 -5.58 13.94
N LYS A 223 16.76 -4.50 14.66
CA LYS A 223 16.24 -4.62 16.03
C LYS A 223 14.92 -5.37 16.05
N THR A 224 14.02 -5.05 15.14
CA THR A 224 12.72 -5.74 15.00
C THR A 224 12.91 -7.16 14.50
N ALA A 225 13.79 -7.39 13.54
CA ALA A 225 14.14 -8.75 13.09
C ALA A 225 14.62 -9.62 14.26
N LYS A 226 15.54 -9.09 15.07
CA LYS A 226 16.03 -9.78 16.27
C LYS A 226 14.91 -10.06 17.29
N ALA A 227 14.03 -9.10 17.53
CA ALA A 227 12.89 -9.28 18.44
C ALA A 227 11.91 -10.35 17.97
N LEU A 228 11.76 -10.53 16.65
CA LEU A 228 10.95 -11.57 16.02
C LEU A 228 11.70 -12.90 15.83
N GLY A 229 12.95 -13.01 16.27
CA GLY A 229 13.77 -14.21 16.08
C GLY A 229 14.20 -14.46 14.62
N ILE A 230 14.19 -13.41 13.78
CA ILE A 230 14.52 -13.49 12.37
C ILE A 230 16.00 -13.15 12.15
N THR A 231 16.72 -14.02 11.47
CA THR A 231 18.06 -13.73 10.98
C THR A 231 17.95 -13.16 9.57
N VAL A 232 18.33 -11.90 9.39
CA VAL A 232 18.33 -11.27 8.06
C VAL A 232 19.46 -11.86 7.23
N PRO A 233 19.18 -12.45 6.04
CA PRO A 233 20.22 -13.01 5.17
C PRO A 233 21.21 -11.94 4.70
N LEU A 234 22.51 -12.25 4.67
CA LEU A 234 23.56 -11.34 4.18
C LEU A 234 23.28 -10.76 2.79
N PRO A 235 22.83 -11.55 1.79
CA PRO A 235 22.49 -10.99 0.48
C PRO A 235 21.37 -9.96 0.54
N LEU A 236 20.45 -10.10 1.48
CA LEU A 236 19.33 -9.18 1.64
C LEU A 236 19.77 -7.89 2.34
N SER A 237 20.55 -8.00 3.43
CA SER A 237 21.10 -6.81 4.10
C SER A 237 22.04 -6.02 3.17
N GLY A 238 22.79 -6.69 2.28
CA GLY A 238 23.63 -6.03 1.28
C GLY A 238 22.86 -5.32 0.15
N ARG A 239 21.58 -5.64 -0.04
CA ARG A 239 20.69 -4.95 -1.00
C ARG A 239 19.87 -3.83 -0.37
N ALA A 240 19.83 -3.74 0.96
CA ALA A 240 19.09 -2.72 1.66
C ALA A 240 19.73 -1.34 1.48
N ASP A 241 18.92 -0.33 1.18
CA ASP A 241 19.38 1.06 1.13
C ASP A 241 19.65 1.60 2.53
N GLU A 242 18.94 1.07 3.54
CA GLU A 242 19.13 1.46 4.94
C GLU A 242 18.84 0.29 5.88
N LEU A 243 19.68 0.12 6.89
CA LEU A 243 19.52 -0.82 8.00
C LEU A 243 19.33 -0.01 9.29
N ILE A 244 18.22 -0.27 10.03
CA ILE A 244 17.92 0.37 11.31
C ILE A 244 18.38 -0.60 12.42
N GLU A 245 19.31 -0.13 13.26
CA GLU A 245 19.90 -0.87 14.38
C GLU A 245 19.30 -0.47 15.74
#